data_cf3f72fd56a58891e18e2e2209d0b778
#
_entry.id   cf3f72fd56a58891e18e2e2209d0b778
#
_cell.length_a   1.000
_cell.length_b   1.000
_cell.length_c   1.000
_cell.angle_alpha   90.00
_cell.angle_beta   90.00
_cell.angle_gamma   90.00
#
_symmetry.space_group_name_H-M   'P 1'
#
loop_
_entity.id
_entity.type
_entity.pdbx_description
1 polymer ?
#
loop_
_entity_poly.entity_id
_entity_poly.type
_entity_poly.pdbx_seq_one_letter_code
_entity_poly.pdbx_strand_id
1 'polypeptide(L)'
;DVTDDWGIEMPSFSNGAVFADLDNDGDLDYVVNNINDPAFIYKNQSIGEKNNLNHWIKIGFKGTDKNINGIGAQATIYQNGTVQSYQNSPYRGYLSSMPQEIHFGLGKNSIIDSIVIRWPSRKKETMTQVKANNTLIFDVKNAKEDTNLLNPYPTRDKLFKKVNTEKGIEFAHDDYDFVDFDIQSTLL
;
A
#
# COMPACT_ATOMS: atom_id res chain seq x y z
N ASP A 1 20.45 13.33 8.17
CA ASP A 1 19.98 13.98 6.95
C ASP A 1 20.72 13.37 5.76
N VAL A 2 20.02 13.00 4.73
CA VAL A 2 20.56 12.31 3.54
C VAL A 2 20.34 13.15 2.27
N THR A 3 19.92 14.38 2.41
CA THR A 3 19.52 15.27 1.32
C THR A 3 20.66 15.46 0.32
N ASP A 4 21.84 15.80 0.82
CA ASP A 4 23.03 16.02 0.00
C ASP A 4 23.53 14.70 -0.62
N ASP A 5 23.52 13.61 0.18
CA ASP A 5 23.97 12.29 -0.29
C ASP A 5 23.10 11.74 -1.42
N TRP A 6 21.84 12.13 -1.46
CA TRP A 6 20.87 11.67 -2.47
C TRP A 6 20.67 12.66 -3.61
N GLY A 7 21.37 13.82 -3.58
CA GLY A 7 21.27 14.84 -4.62
C GLY A 7 19.93 15.59 -4.65
N ILE A 8 19.22 15.66 -3.51
CA ILE A 8 17.95 16.36 -3.36
C ILE A 8 18.25 17.75 -2.76
N GLU A 9 19.00 18.58 -3.50
CA GLU A 9 19.55 19.82 -2.97
C GLU A 9 18.65 21.05 -3.18
N MET A 10 17.62 20.95 -4.04
CA MET A 10 16.79 22.10 -4.38
C MET A 10 15.77 22.41 -3.29
N PRO A 11 15.85 23.57 -2.63
CA PRO A 11 14.86 23.99 -1.67
C PRO A 11 13.53 24.28 -2.38
N SER A 12 12.42 23.83 -1.81
CA SER A 12 11.07 24.05 -2.35
C SER A 12 10.01 24.01 -1.26
N PHE A 13 8.84 24.55 -1.57
CA PHE A 13 7.65 24.36 -0.75
C PHE A 13 6.90 23.10 -1.20
N SER A 14 7.45 21.96 -0.86
CA SER A 14 6.91 20.66 -1.24
C SER A 14 5.57 20.38 -0.55
N ASN A 15 4.63 19.77 -1.30
CA ASN A 15 3.31 19.41 -0.81
C ASN A 15 3.11 17.89 -0.89
N GLY A 16 2.50 17.37 -1.96
CA GLY A 16 2.34 15.94 -2.18
C GLY A 16 3.58 15.33 -2.83
N ALA A 17 3.82 14.05 -2.56
CA ALA A 17 4.92 13.32 -3.17
C ALA A 17 4.55 11.86 -3.43
N VAL A 18 5.17 11.27 -4.44
CA VAL A 18 4.97 9.88 -4.81
C VAL A 18 6.29 9.27 -5.27
N PHE A 19 6.47 7.99 -5.02
CA PHE A 19 7.54 7.20 -5.63
C PHE A 19 6.93 6.09 -6.50
N ALA A 20 7.51 5.93 -7.67
CA ALA A 20 7.11 4.94 -8.67
C ALA A 20 8.31 4.62 -9.56
N ASP A 21 8.35 3.43 -10.10
CA ASP A 21 9.32 3.06 -11.14
C ASP A 21 8.79 3.58 -12.49
N LEU A 22 9.27 4.76 -12.90
CA LEU A 22 8.74 5.48 -14.06
C LEU A 22 9.32 4.99 -15.39
N ASP A 23 10.52 4.47 -15.38
CA ASP A 23 11.20 3.99 -16.58
C ASP A 23 11.31 2.44 -16.64
N ASN A 24 10.73 1.75 -15.66
CA ASN A 24 10.68 0.30 -15.55
C ASN A 24 12.06 -0.37 -15.47
N ASP A 25 13.02 0.30 -14.84
CA ASP A 25 14.34 -0.27 -14.59
C ASP A 25 14.41 -1.07 -13.28
N GLY A 26 13.38 -0.95 -12.44
CA GLY A 26 13.20 -1.76 -11.22
C GLY A 26 13.59 -1.03 -9.94
N ASP A 27 14.01 0.21 -9.99
CA ASP A 27 14.11 1.06 -8.81
C ASP A 27 12.97 2.10 -8.76
N LEU A 28 12.84 2.81 -7.66
CA LEU A 28 11.73 3.74 -7.46
C LEU A 28 12.24 5.17 -7.62
N ASP A 29 11.72 5.86 -8.61
CA ASP A 29 11.89 7.30 -8.81
C ASP A 29 11.02 8.10 -7.84
N TYR A 30 11.36 9.35 -7.64
CA TYR A 30 10.68 10.22 -6.70
C TYR A 30 10.12 11.45 -7.40
N VAL A 31 8.82 11.69 -7.24
CA VAL A 31 8.12 12.85 -7.80
C VAL A 31 7.55 13.69 -6.66
N VAL A 32 7.84 14.98 -6.68
CA VAL A 32 7.39 15.93 -5.66
C VAL A 32 6.62 17.06 -6.32
N ASN A 33 5.42 17.30 -5.83
CA ASN A 33 4.65 18.47 -6.22
C ASN A 33 5.00 19.66 -5.32
N ASN A 34 5.23 20.82 -5.92
CA ASN A 34 5.62 22.03 -5.22
C ASN A 34 4.53 23.10 -5.31
N ILE A 35 4.46 23.96 -4.30
CA ILE A 35 3.55 25.11 -4.27
C ILE A 35 4.23 26.25 -5.03
N ASN A 36 3.56 26.75 -6.08
CA ASN A 36 4.02 27.85 -6.96
C ASN A 36 5.30 27.58 -7.77
N ASP A 37 5.81 26.34 -7.73
CA ASP A 37 6.99 25.91 -8.48
C ASP A 37 6.66 24.66 -9.31
N PRO A 38 7.42 24.39 -10.39
CA PRO A 38 7.31 23.13 -11.13
C PRO A 38 7.50 21.91 -10.23
N ALA A 39 6.82 20.81 -10.55
CA ALA A 39 7.08 19.53 -9.88
C ALA A 39 8.51 19.06 -10.15
N PHE A 40 9.14 18.48 -9.14
CA PHE A 40 10.45 17.84 -9.29
C PHE A 40 10.29 16.36 -9.56
N ILE A 41 11.09 15.86 -10.49
CA ILE A 41 11.17 14.44 -10.82
C ILE A 41 12.63 14.03 -10.64
N TYR A 42 12.87 13.21 -9.64
CA TYR A 42 14.20 12.65 -9.34
C TYR A 42 14.26 11.22 -9.84
N LYS A 43 15.10 10.99 -10.85
CA LYS A 43 15.39 9.64 -11.30
C LYS A 43 16.31 8.97 -10.31
N ASN A 44 15.91 7.79 -9.82
CA ASN A 44 16.79 6.91 -9.06
C ASN A 44 17.84 6.30 -10.02
N GLN A 45 19.05 6.11 -9.55
CA GLN A 45 20.14 5.50 -10.31
C GLN A 45 20.71 4.29 -9.58
N SER A 46 19.96 3.75 -8.62
CA SER A 46 20.44 2.65 -7.82
C SER A 46 20.48 1.32 -8.56
N ILE A 47 19.77 1.19 -9.68
CA ILE A 47 19.83 0.05 -10.60
C ILE A 47 20.39 0.55 -11.95
N GLY A 48 21.33 -0.18 -12.51
CA GLY A 48 21.99 0.19 -13.78
C GLY A 48 23.43 0.65 -13.64
N GLU A 49 23.92 0.99 -12.46
CA GLU A 49 25.35 1.21 -12.25
C GLU A 49 26.13 -0.11 -12.32
N LYS A 50 27.30 -0.07 -12.93
CA LYS A 50 28.13 -1.26 -13.26
C LYS A 50 28.45 -2.20 -12.09
N ASN A 51 28.23 -1.79 -10.84
CA ASN A 51 28.51 -2.55 -9.63
C ASN A 51 27.30 -2.76 -8.73
N ASN A 52 26.11 -2.38 -9.18
CA ASN A 52 24.90 -2.53 -8.34
C ASN A 52 24.31 -3.93 -8.53
N LEU A 53 24.41 -4.72 -7.46
CA LEU A 53 23.87 -6.08 -7.36
C LEU A 53 22.51 -6.10 -6.63
N ASN A 54 21.82 -4.97 -6.56
CA ASN A 54 20.54 -4.91 -5.90
C ASN A 54 19.45 -5.54 -6.77
N HIS A 55 18.58 -6.27 -6.11
CA HIS A 55 17.46 -6.95 -6.71
C HIS A 55 16.14 -6.39 -6.18
N TRP A 56 15.07 -6.62 -6.91
CA TRP A 56 13.73 -6.16 -6.58
C TRP A 56 12.67 -7.18 -6.97
N ILE A 57 11.46 -6.97 -6.49
CA ILE A 57 10.25 -7.65 -7.00
C ILE A 57 9.06 -6.71 -6.91
N LYS A 58 8.21 -6.72 -7.95
CA LYS A 58 6.91 -6.04 -7.96
C LYS A 58 5.79 -7.06 -7.81
N ILE A 59 4.79 -6.73 -7.02
CA ILE A 59 3.63 -7.58 -6.77
C ILE A 59 2.37 -6.80 -7.13
N GLY A 60 1.69 -7.25 -8.16
CA GLY A 60 0.38 -6.78 -8.58
C GLY A 60 -0.73 -7.73 -8.10
N PHE A 61 -1.95 -7.23 -8.09
CA PHE A 61 -3.12 -7.93 -7.59
C PHE A 61 -4.24 -7.95 -8.62
N LYS A 62 -4.90 -9.09 -8.74
CA LYS A 62 -6.16 -9.25 -9.45
C LYS A 62 -7.20 -9.75 -8.47
N GLY A 63 -8.01 -8.84 -7.99
CA GLY A 63 -9.02 -9.09 -6.96
C GLY A 63 -10.36 -9.56 -7.52
N THR A 64 -11.43 -9.27 -6.80
CA THR A 64 -12.81 -9.57 -7.20
C THR A 64 -13.42 -8.43 -7.99
N ASP A 65 -14.58 -8.63 -8.61
CA ASP A 65 -15.31 -7.58 -9.35
C ASP A 65 -15.61 -6.34 -8.49
N LYS A 66 -15.74 -6.50 -7.17
CA LYS A 66 -15.97 -5.40 -6.22
C LYS A 66 -14.68 -4.78 -5.68
N ASN A 67 -13.54 -5.38 -5.96
CA ASN A 67 -12.22 -4.91 -5.54
C ASN A 67 -11.17 -5.41 -6.54
N ILE A 68 -11.24 -4.90 -7.76
CA ILE A 68 -10.45 -5.38 -8.91
C ILE A 68 -8.95 -5.32 -8.62
N ASN A 69 -8.51 -4.27 -7.96
CA ASN A 69 -7.10 -4.01 -7.68
C ASN A 69 -6.59 -4.65 -6.38
N GLY A 70 -7.44 -5.43 -5.70
CA GLY A 70 -7.04 -6.10 -4.46
C GLY A 70 -6.65 -5.13 -3.32
N ILE A 71 -7.29 -3.96 -3.23
CA ILE A 71 -7.03 -3.01 -2.14
C ILE A 71 -7.23 -3.70 -0.80
N GLY A 72 -6.29 -3.50 0.12
CA GLY A 72 -6.27 -4.15 1.42
C GLY A 72 -5.60 -5.55 1.43
N ALA A 73 -5.20 -6.08 0.28
CA ALA A 73 -4.38 -7.28 0.25
C ALA A 73 -3.01 -6.99 0.87
N GLN A 74 -2.49 -7.93 1.63
CA GLN A 74 -1.19 -7.84 2.28
C GLN A 74 -0.22 -8.81 1.63
N ALA A 75 0.91 -8.30 1.17
CA ALA A 75 2.03 -9.09 0.72
C ALA A 75 3.10 -9.15 1.81
N THR A 76 3.56 -10.35 2.11
CA THR A 76 4.69 -10.58 3.02
C THR A 76 5.72 -11.42 2.29
N ILE A 77 6.96 -10.96 2.26
CA ILE A 77 8.08 -11.72 1.73
C ILE A 77 9.01 -12.16 2.85
N TYR A 78 9.50 -13.39 2.72
CA TYR A 78 10.50 -13.98 3.60
C TYR A 78 11.74 -14.25 2.78
N GLN A 79 12.88 -13.77 3.25
CA GLN A 79 14.12 -13.86 2.50
C GLN A 79 15.30 -13.86 3.45
N ASN A 80 16.09 -14.94 3.43
CA ASN A 80 17.31 -15.08 4.21
C ASN A 80 17.17 -14.61 5.68
N GLY A 81 16.10 -15.05 6.35
CA GLY A 81 15.78 -14.71 7.73
C GLY A 81 15.18 -13.31 7.94
N THR A 82 15.06 -12.50 6.91
CA THR A 82 14.37 -11.20 6.97
C THR A 82 12.93 -11.32 6.51
N VAL A 83 12.09 -10.42 7.02
CA VAL A 83 10.67 -10.36 6.67
C VAL A 83 10.32 -8.92 6.31
N GLN A 84 9.70 -8.72 5.16
CA GLN A 84 9.12 -7.45 4.77
C GLN A 84 7.63 -7.67 4.52
N SER A 85 6.80 -6.72 4.97
CA SER A 85 5.34 -6.81 4.79
C SER A 85 4.78 -5.47 4.37
N TYR A 86 3.86 -5.50 3.43
CA TYR A 86 3.25 -4.31 2.86
C TYR A 86 1.77 -4.56 2.54
N GLN A 87 0.92 -3.59 2.84
CA GLN A 87 -0.49 -3.65 2.49
C GLN A 87 -0.76 -2.83 1.22
N ASN A 88 -1.47 -3.41 0.28
CA ASN A 88 -1.90 -2.73 -0.92
C ASN A 88 -2.91 -1.62 -0.58
N SER A 89 -2.41 -0.38 -0.63
CA SER A 89 -3.20 0.83 -0.42
C SER A 89 -2.68 1.91 -1.36
N PRO A 90 -3.54 2.53 -2.18
CA PRO A 90 -3.11 3.62 -3.05
C PRO A 90 -2.82 4.91 -2.28
N TYR A 91 -3.32 5.04 -1.06
CA TYR A 91 -3.20 6.26 -0.27
C TYR A 91 -1.94 6.27 0.57
N ARG A 92 -1.05 7.22 0.29
CA ARG A 92 0.21 7.39 1.02
C ARG A 92 0.62 8.85 1.02
N GLY A 93 0.72 9.40 2.23
CA GLY A 93 1.07 10.79 2.41
C GLY A 93 -0.07 11.76 2.08
N TYR A 94 0.22 13.04 2.23
CA TYR A 94 -0.74 14.12 2.06
C TYR A 94 -1.10 14.29 0.58
N LEU A 95 -2.38 14.22 0.25
CA LEU A 95 -2.93 14.42 -1.10
C LEU A 95 -2.18 13.62 -2.20
N SER A 96 -1.72 12.42 -1.87
CA SER A 96 -0.88 11.61 -2.74
C SER A 96 -1.43 10.20 -2.93
N SER A 97 -1.36 9.69 -4.14
CA SER A 97 -1.73 8.33 -4.49
C SER A 97 -0.53 7.62 -5.13
N MET A 98 -0.33 6.37 -4.74
CA MET A 98 0.76 5.52 -5.20
C MET A 98 0.28 4.53 -6.26
N PRO A 99 1.16 3.99 -7.10
CA PRO A 99 0.83 2.82 -7.91
C PRO A 99 0.30 1.69 -7.05
N GLN A 100 -0.63 0.90 -7.61
CA GLN A 100 -1.28 -0.21 -6.90
C GLN A 100 -0.45 -1.49 -6.87
N GLU A 101 0.77 -1.41 -7.35
CA GLU A 101 1.76 -2.47 -7.23
C GLU A 101 2.61 -2.26 -5.99
N ILE A 102 2.89 -3.35 -5.29
CA ILE A 102 3.82 -3.33 -4.17
C ILE A 102 5.22 -3.62 -4.69
N HIS A 103 6.15 -2.74 -4.41
CA HIS A 103 7.56 -2.91 -4.72
C HIS A 103 8.34 -3.29 -3.47
N PHE A 104 9.20 -4.31 -3.56
CA PHE A 104 10.12 -4.72 -2.52
C PHE A 104 11.56 -4.67 -3.05
N GLY A 105 12.42 -3.94 -2.34
CA GLY A 105 13.86 -4.04 -2.52
C GLY A 105 14.38 -5.29 -1.80
N LEU A 106 15.20 -6.07 -2.50
CA LEU A 106 15.70 -7.36 -2.04
C LEU A 106 17.19 -7.34 -1.68
N GLY A 107 17.84 -6.18 -1.84
CA GLY A 107 19.28 -6.07 -1.70
C GLY A 107 19.99 -7.05 -2.65
N LYS A 108 21.00 -7.74 -2.18
CA LYS A 108 21.83 -8.65 -3.00
C LYS A 108 21.23 -10.04 -3.20
N ASN A 109 20.05 -10.30 -2.69
CA ASN A 109 19.46 -11.63 -2.75
C ASN A 109 18.63 -11.80 -4.03
N SER A 110 19.02 -12.72 -4.88
CA SER A 110 18.34 -13.01 -6.16
C SER A 110 17.17 -14.00 -6.04
N ILE A 111 16.95 -14.58 -4.86
CA ILE A 111 15.88 -15.55 -4.60
C ILE A 111 15.14 -15.16 -3.32
N ILE A 112 13.82 -15.21 -3.37
CA ILE A 112 12.91 -15.03 -2.25
C ILE A 112 12.47 -16.42 -1.78
N ASP A 113 12.62 -16.70 -0.47
CA ASP A 113 12.27 -18.00 0.09
C ASP A 113 10.78 -18.26 -0.04
N SER A 114 9.96 -17.27 0.33
CA SER A 114 8.51 -17.33 0.13
C SER A 114 7.85 -15.97 0.08
N ILE A 115 6.78 -15.89 -0.70
CA ILE A 115 5.85 -14.77 -0.78
C ILE A 115 4.49 -15.26 -0.30
N VAL A 116 3.92 -14.56 0.67
CA VAL A 116 2.59 -14.85 1.21
C VAL A 116 1.68 -13.67 0.95
N ILE A 117 0.62 -13.90 0.20
CA ILE A 117 -0.44 -12.92 -0.02
C ILE A 117 -1.64 -13.28 0.84
N ARG A 118 -2.10 -12.32 1.66
CA ARG A 118 -3.36 -12.41 2.41
C ARG A 118 -4.36 -11.41 1.86
N TRP A 119 -5.50 -11.92 1.47
CA TRP A 119 -6.59 -11.14 0.91
C TRP A 119 -7.58 -10.66 1.99
N PRO A 120 -8.27 -9.53 1.80
CA PRO A 120 -9.34 -9.09 2.71
C PRO A 120 -10.45 -10.14 2.90
N SER A 121 -10.63 -11.02 1.92
CA SER A 121 -11.57 -12.16 1.96
C SER A 121 -11.13 -13.32 2.86
N ARG A 122 -10.07 -13.16 3.67
CA ARG A 122 -9.46 -14.22 4.50
C ARG A 122 -8.87 -15.38 3.70
N LYS A 123 -8.62 -15.18 2.43
CA LYS A 123 -7.90 -16.13 1.60
C LYS A 123 -6.41 -15.85 1.61
N LYS A 124 -5.64 -16.90 1.35
CA LYS A 124 -4.19 -16.84 1.29
C LYS A 124 -3.66 -17.57 0.06
N GLU A 125 -2.62 -17.01 -0.53
CA GLU A 125 -1.81 -17.66 -1.56
C GLU A 125 -0.35 -17.59 -1.14
N THR A 126 0.42 -18.63 -1.45
CA THR A 126 1.84 -18.70 -1.12
C THR A 126 2.63 -19.20 -2.32
N MET A 127 3.70 -18.52 -2.66
CA MET A 127 4.71 -18.97 -3.62
C MET A 127 6.06 -19.11 -2.91
N THR A 128 6.85 -20.08 -3.31
CA THR A 128 8.18 -20.35 -2.74
C THR A 128 9.26 -20.32 -3.81
N GLN A 129 10.51 -20.06 -3.41
CA GLN A 129 11.69 -20.07 -4.28
C GLN A 129 11.50 -19.16 -5.51
N VAL A 130 11.07 -17.93 -5.28
CA VAL A 130 10.77 -16.97 -6.33
C VAL A 130 12.02 -16.21 -6.74
N LYS A 131 12.26 -16.13 -8.05
CA LYS A 131 13.38 -15.35 -8.60
C LYS A 131 13.07 -13.85 -8.51
N ALA A 132 14.06 -13.07 -8.13
CA ALA A 132 14.05 -11.62 -8.14
C ALA A 132 13.98 -11.02 -9.55
N ASN A 133 13.89 -9.71 -9.63
CA ASN A 133 13.84 -8.89 -10.85
C ASN A 133 12.67 -9.30 -11.77
N ASN A 134 11.50 -9.44 -11.16
CA ASN A 134 10.29 -9.88 -11.85
C ASN A 134 9.06 -9.17 -11.30
N THR A 135 8.02 -9.11 -12.11
CA THR A 135 6.69 -8.65 -11.69
C THR A 135 5.75 -9.85 -11.64
N LEU A 136 5.13 -10.07 -10.48
CA LEU A 136 4.17 -11.15 -10.27
C LEU A 136 2.78 -10.56 -10.05
N ILE A 137 1.79 -11.19 -10.67
CA ILE A 137 0.38 -10.85 -10.47
C ILE A 137 -0.29 -12.01 -9.73
N PHE A 138 -0.79 -11.72 -8.53
CA PHE A 138 -1.55 -12.68 -7.73
C PHE A 138 -3.05 -12.51 -8.02
N ASP A 139 -3.73 -13.60 -8.33
CA ASP A 139 -5.17 -13.63 -8.60
C ASP A 139 -5.89 -14.25 -7.40
N VAL A 140 -6.87 -13.54 -6.83
CA VAL A 140 -7.66 -14.02 -5.69
C VAL A 140 -8.37 -15.36 -5.95
N LYS A 141 -8.56 -15.73 -7.21
CA LYS A 141 -9.15 -17.02 -7.60
C LYS A 141 -8.25 -18.21 -7.25
N ASN A 142 -6.93 -17.99 -7.20
CA ASN A 142 -5.94 -19.01 -6.85
C ASN A 142 -5.77 -19.18 -5.33
N ALA A 143 -6.25 -18.19 -4.56
CA ALA A 143 -6.09 -18.16 -3.12
C ALA A 143 -7.08 -19.12 -2.43
N LYS A 144 -6.60 -19.80 -1.39
CA LYS A 144 -7.37 -20.71 -0.55
C LYS A 144 -7.70 -20.08 0.80
N GLU A 145 -8.73 -20.57 1.49
CA GLU A 145 -9.06 -20.14 2.85
C GLU A 145 -7.83 -20.23 3.77
N ASP A 146 -7.55 -19.16 4.50
CA ASP A 146 -6.46 -19.15 5.49
C ASP A 146 -6.99 -19.70 6.82
N THR A 147 -6.84 -21.02 6.99
CA THR A 147 -7.26 -21.72 8.21
C THR A 147 -6.46 -21.36 9.47
N ASN A 148 -5.33 -20.66 9.28
CA ASN A 148 -4.45 -20.22 10.39
C ASN A 148 -4.76 -18.78 10.86
N LEU A 149 -5.75 -18.13 10.30
CA LEU A 149 -6.25 -16.90 10.88
C LEU A 149 -6.89 -17.23 12.23
N LEU A 150 -6.12 -17.07 13.29
CA LEU A 150 -6.68 -17.00 14.64
C LEU A 150 -7.79 -15.95 14.57
N ASN A 151 -9.01 -16.34 14.99
CA ASN A 151 -10.07 -15.37 15.18
C ASN A 151 -9.52 -14.29 16.15
N PRO A 152 -9.20 -13.07 15.68
CA PRO A 152 -8.63 -12.05 16.55
C PRO A 152 -9.61 -11.63 17.65
N TYR A 153 -10.85 -12.06 17.49
CA TYR A 153 -11.92 -11.83 18.45
C TYR A 153 -12.41 -13.21 18.96
N PRO A 154 -11.74 -13.80 19.97
CA PRO A 154 -12.34 -14.94 20.66
C PRO A 154 -13.74 -14.52 21.08
N THR A 155 -14.70 -15.43 20.97
CA THR A 155 -16.07 -15.23 21.47
C THR A 155 -15.98 -14.92 22.97
N ARG A 156 -15.85 -13.64 23.29
CA ARG A 156 -15.99 -13.13 24.65
C ARG A 156 -17.44 -12.74 24.82
N ASP A 157 -17.95 -12.88 26.04
CA ASP A 157 -19.23 -12.30 26.41
C ASP A 157 -19.22 -10.82 26.02
N LYS A 158 -20.31 -10.39 25.37
CA LYS A 158 -20.42 -9.01 24.91
C LYS A 158 -20.37 -8.08 26.11
N LEU A 159 -19.36 -7.22 26.20
CA LEU A 159 -19.24 -6.24 27.29
C LEU A 159 -20.35 -5.17 27.23
N PHE A 160 -20.95 -4.98 26.08
CA PHE A 160 -21.99 -3.96 25.88
C PHE A 160 -23.27 -4.61 25.35
N LYS A 161 -24.39 -4.22 25.96
CA LYS A 161 -25.75 -4.54 25.51
C LYS A 161 -26.48 -3.26 25.15
N LYS A 162 -27.14 -3.22 23.99
CA LYS A 162 -28.01 -2.11 23.63
C LYS A 162 -29.24 -2.09 24.57
N VAL A 163 -29.44 -1.00 25.29
CA VAL A 163 -30.50 -0.87 26.31
C VAL A 163 -31.42 0.34 26.12
N ASN A 164 -31.26 1.09 25.01
CA ASN A 164 -32.03 2.31 24.80
C ASN A 164 -33.55 2.10 24.83
N THR A 165 -34.07 1.04 24.22
CA THR A 165 -35.49 0.69 24.25
C THR A 165 -35.95 0.26 25.64
N GLU A 166 -35.14 -0.44 26.42
CA GLU A 166 -35.44 -0.88 27.78
C GLU A 166 -35.46 0.29 28.78
N LYS A 167 -34.77 1.39 28.46
CA LYS A 167 -34.64 2.59 29.31
C LYS A 167 -35.52 3.77 28.85
N GLY A 168 -36.33 3.58 27.81
CA GLY A 168 -37.19 4.65 27.25
C GLY A 168 -36.42 5.78 26.59
N ILE A 169 -35.20 5.53 26.15
CA ILE A 169 -34.39 6.51 25.42
C ILE A 169 -34.66 6.32 23.94
N GLU A 170 -35.55 7.12 23.37
CA GLU A 170 -35.95 7.06 21.96
C GLU A 170 -35.45 8.29 21.17
N PHE A 171 -34.29 8.82 21.57
CA PHE A 171 -33.72 9.96 20.84
C PHE A 171 -33.14 9.46 19.52
N ALA A 172 -33.57 10.05 18.42
CA ALA A 172 -32.93 9.98 17.11
C ALA A 172 -32.46 11.38 16.73
N HIS A 173 -31.24 11.49 16.28
CA HIS A 173 -30.73 12.71 15.67
C HIS A 173 -31.42 12.88 14.32
N ASP A 174 -32.05 14.00 14.12
CA ASP A 174 -32.67 14.39 12.85
C ASP A 174 -31.74 15.43 12.21
N ASP A 175 -31.06 15.00 11.16
CA ASP A 175 -30.20 15.88 10.38
C ASP A 175 -31.10 16.70 9.44
N TYR A 176 -30.97 18.01 9.52
CA TYR A 176 -31.50 18.86 8.48
C TYR A 176 -30.72 18.58 7.19
N ASP A 177 -31.41 18.67 6.04
CA ASP A 177 -30.78 18.64 4.72
C ASP A 177 -29.80 19.82 4.57
N PHE A 178 -28.63 19.68 5.20
CA PHE A 178 -27.56 20.65 5.15
C PHE A 178 -26.64 20.29 4.01
N VAL A 179 -26.69 21.10 2.96
CA VAL A 179 -25.79 20.93 1.83
C VAL A 179 -24.55 21.76 2.11
N ASP A 180 -23.46 21.14 2.54
CA ASP A 180 -22.18 21.80 2.85
C ASP A 180 -21.69 22.70 1.70
N PHE A 181 -22.02 22.33 0.46
CA PHE A 181 -21.66 23.09 -0.74
C PHE A 181 -22.40 24.43 -0.91
N ASP A 182 -23.51 24.63 -0.25
CA ASP A 182 -24.26 25.90 -0.29
C ASP A 182 -23.59 27.00 0.54
N ILE A 183 -22.71 26.61 1.48
CA ILE A 183 -21.97 27.56 2.35
C ILE A 183 -20.55 27.78 1.86
N GLN A 184 -19.92 26.79 1.23
CA GLN A 184 -18.59 26.91 0.66
C GLN A 184 -18.57 26.55 -0.82
N SER A 185 -19.06 27.44 -1.66
CA SER A 185 -19.03 27.29 -3.12
C SER A 185 -17.62 27.34 -3.74
N THR A 186 -16.58 27.44 -2.91
CA THR A 186 -15.19 27.61 -3.33
C THR A 186 -14.27 26.45 -2.98
N LEU A 187 -14.80 25.30 -2.59
CA LEU A 187 -14.02 24.08 -2.41
C LEU A 187 -14.04 23.19 -3.68
N LEU A 188 -13.69 23.81 -4.81
CA LEU A 188 -13.33 23.10 -6.04
C LEU A 188 -11.90 23.45 -6.40
#